data_6a07cd61338772fe0d6c72876bc689a4
#
_entry.id   6a07cd61338772fe0d6c72876bc689a4
#
_cell.length_a   1.000
_cell.length_b   1.000
_cell.length_c   1.000
_cell.angle_alpha   90.00
_cell.angle_beta   90.00
_cell.angle_gamma   90.00
#
_symmetry.space_group_name_H-M   'P 1'
#
loop_
_entity.id
_entity.type
_entity.pdbx_description
1 polymer ?
#
loop_
_entity_poly.entity_id
_entity_poly.type
_entity_poly.pdbx_seq_one_letter_code
_entity_poly.pdbx_strand_id
1 'polypeptide(L)'
;MPCENAAQSNDYFEFIGEYSGVLDYVKEEFNTECITVIDQRFAIAYVKKNGRTSIYGQNYPYNTIPRCFGLMDTQMLEDVGVAQVRRSTLDLYGNGVLVGMIDTGIDYEHPAFRYEDGSSKIYSLWDQTIEGDPEDTFLGYGTEYTKEQIEEALKSDVPQQKVPSKDESGHGTFLAGLIAGNEDNETGFSGIAPNAGLIVVKLRKAKDYLKEYYCIDPKYEAYAETDIMLAVHYIDHIAEQLQRPIVIFLGIGTNLASHLGTGPLDQYLSGRAMLRGVAVVTSAGNEGQARHHYSGQVSQNDEKVEVKVGESEYGFAMELWGLAPNRYYVDIESPSGQKTGRIQGGLSGQRYVTFLLEKTRLIVEYFTVDTVSYTHLRAHETS
;
A
#
# COMPACT_ATOMS: atom_id res chain seq x y z
N MET A 1 -5.16 -28.02 1.52
CA MET A 1 -3.86 -27.52 2.04
C MET A 1 -4.11 -26.66 3.26
N PRO A 2 -3.22 -26.55 4.26
CA PRO A 2 -3.51 -25.77 5.48
C PRO A 2 -3.64 -24.26 5.26
N CYS A 3 -3.36 -23.77 4.06
CA CYS A 3 -3.30 -22.35 3.71
C CYS A 3 -4.32 -21.90 2.65
N GLU A 4 -5.31 -22.74 2.37
CA GLU A 4 -6.32 -22.44 1.35
C GLU A 4 -7.03 -21.12 1.69
N ASN A 5 -7.05 -20.17 0.75
CA ASN A 5 -7.61 -18.83 0.88
C ASN A 5 -7.07 -17.96 2.04
N ALA A 6 -5.89 -18.26 2.59
CA ALA A 6 -5.35 -17.50 3.73
C ALA A 6 -5.18 -16.00 3.41
N ALA A 7 -4.80 -15.65 2.19
CA ALA A 7 -4.66 -14.26 1.75
C ALA A 7 -6.01 -13.52 1.75
N GLN A 8 -7.09 -14.13 1.25
CA GLN A 8 -8.41 -13.49 1.15
C GLN A 8 -9.24 -13.61 2.42
N SER A 9 -8.99 -14.63 3.25
CA SER A 9 -9.82 -14.92 4.42
C SER A 9 -9.56 -13.95 5.58
N ASN A 10 -10.65 -13.43 6.15
CA ASN A 10 -10.58 -12.66 7.40
C ASN A 10 -10.23 -13.52 8.63
N ASP A 11 -10.07 -14.83 8.49
CA ASP A 11 -9.66 -15.71 9.58
C ASP A 11 -8.16 -15.70 9.86
N TYR A 12 -7.38 -15.00 9.05
CA TYR A 12 -5.94 -14.91 9.19
C TYR A 12 -5.49 -13.46 9.40
N PHE A 13 -4.51 -13.28 10.28
CA PHE A 13 -3.65 -12.11 10.31
C PHE A 13 -2.54 -12.27 9.28
N GLU A 14 -2.07 -11.16 8.73
CA GLU A 14 -0.95 -11.09 7.79
C GLU A 14 0.22 -10.38 8.44
N PHE A 15 1.42 -10.91 8.22
CA PHE A 15 2.66 -10.30 8.69
C PHE A 15 3.70 -10.34 7.58
N ILE A 16 4.55 -9.33 7.53
CA ILE A 16 5.72 -9.29 6.65
C ILE A 16 6.89 -9.89 7.41
N GLY A 17 7.40 -11.02 6.92
CA GLY A 17 8.60 -11.66 7.42
C GLY A 17 9.82 -11.28 6.58
N GLU A 18 10.89 -10.83 7.22
CA GLU A 18 12.20 -10.63 6.60
C GLU A 18 13.12 -11.82 6.91
N TYR A 19 13.80 -12.35 5.90
CA TYR A 19 14.67 -13.50 6.07
C TYR A 19 15.91 -13.42 5.16
N SER A 20 16.93 -14.22 5.48
CA SER A 20 18.19 -14.32 4.72
C SER A 20 18.37 -15.75 4.23
N GLY A 21 17.69 -16.11 3.15
CA GLY A 21 17.88 -17.40 2.48
C GLY A 21 17.30 -18.63 3.18
N VAL A 22 16.85 -18.56 4.44
CA VAL A 22 16.25 -19.67 5.18
C VAL A 22 14.84 -19.29 5.62
N LEU A 23 13.84 -19.77 4.89
CA LEU A 23 12.42 -19.45 5.11
C LEU A 23 11.88 -19.99 6.45
N ASP A 24 12.51 -21.03 7.02
CA ASP A 24 12.07 -21.63 8.27
C ASP A 24 12.11 -20.66 9.45
N TYR A 25 12.98 -19.63 9.41
CA TYR A 25 12.95 -18.56 10.42
C TYR A 25 11.63 -17.79 10.45
N VAL A 26 11.06 -17.51 9.29
CA VAL A 26 9.74 -16.84 9.21
C VAL A 26 8.64 -17.73 9.76
N LYS A 27 8.69 -19.03 9.44
CA LYS A 27 7.73 -20.01 9.96
C LYS A 27 7.77 -20.13 11.48
N GLU A 28 8.98 -20.17 12.04
CA GLU A 28 9.21 -20.26 13.49
C GLU A 28 8.78 -18.96 14.19
N GLU A 29 9.15 -17.79 13.65
CA GLU A 29 8.82 -16.48 14.23
C GLU A 29 7.32 -16.29 14.34
N PHE A 30 6.55 -16.62 13.30
CA PHE A 30 5.10 -16.46 13.27
C PHE A 30 4.32 -17.72 13.65
N ASN A 31 5.01 -18.82 13.95
CA ASN A 31 4.42 -20.12 14.28
C ASN A 31 3.34 -20.53 13.26
N THR A 32 3.69 -20.49 11.97
CA THR A 32 2.79 -20.81 10.86
C THR A 32 3.52 -21.51 9.71
N GLU A 33 2.84 -22.44 9.06
CA GLU A 33 3.29 -23.04 7.79
C GLU A 33 2.74 -22.30 6.57
N CYS A 34 1.85 -21.32 6.79
CA CYS A 34 1.19 -20.58 5.73
C CYS A 34 2.03 -19.38 5.34
N ILE A 35 2.87 -19.54 4.33
CA ILE A 35 3.83 -18.53 3.85
C ILE A 35 3.66 -18.33 2.35
N THR A 36 3.62 -17.07 1.92
CA THR A 36 3.82 -16.69 0.52
C THR A 36 5.14 -15.94 0.39
N VAL A 37 6.04 -16.48 -0.42
CA VAL A 37 7.35 -15.87 -0.68
C VAL A 37 7.18 -14.72 -1.67
N ILE A 38 7.74 -13.55 -1.36
CA ILE A 38 7.80 -12.40 -2.27
C ILE A 38 9.10 -12.42 -3.06
N ASP A 39 10.23 -12.52 -2.35
CA ASP A 39 11.56 -12.61 -2.95
C ASP A 39 12.54 -13.33 -2.00
N GLN A 40 13.85 -13.17 -2.22
CA GLN A 40 14.91 -13.78 -1.38
C GLN A 40 15.01 -13.17 0.03
N ARG A 41 14.31 -12.06 0.29
CA ARG A 41 14.39 -11.31 1.54
C ARG A 41 13.04 -11.22 2.26
N PHE A 42 11.93 -11.19 1.53
CA PHE A 42 10.61 -10.97 2.09
C PHE A 42 9.63 -12.10 1.82
N ALA A 43 8.83 -12.42 2.81
CA ALA A 43 7.73 -13.36 2.73
C ALA A 43 6.54 -12.84 3.54
N ILE A 44 5.33 -13.26 3.18
CA ILE A 44 4.12 -12.99 3.95
C ILE A 44 3.76 -14.21 4.75
N ALA A 45 3.62 -14.05 6.05
CA ALA A 45 3.17 -15.08 6.99
C ALA A 45 1.68 -14.89 7.32
N TYR A 46 0.88 -15.91 7.10
CA TYR A 46 -0.55 -15.91 7.44
C TYR A 46 -0.77 -16.69 8.73
N VAL A 47 -1.20 -16.00 9.78
CA VAL A 47 -1.40 -16.57 11.11
C VAL A 47 -2.89 -16.69 11.42
N LYS A 48 -3.36 -17.91 11.66
CA LYS A 48 -4.78 -18.16 11.94
C LYS A 48 -5.22 -17.46 13.23
N LYS A 49 -6.33 -16.74 13.17
CA LYS A 49 -6.83 -15.92 14.29
C LYS A 49 -7.24 -16.76 15.51
N ASN A 50 -7.73 -17.98 15.33
CA ASN A 50 -8.14 -18.89 16.40
C ASN A 50 -9.07 -18.21 17.45
N GLY A 51 -10.04 -17.42 16.96
CA GLY A 51 -10.98 -16.68 17.81
C GLY A 51 -10.46 -15.31 18.31
N ARG A 52 -9.22 -14.93 17.99
CA ARG A 52 -8.70 -13.59 18.27
C ARG A 52 -9.25 -12.60 17.23
N THR A 53 -9.63 -11.41 17.68
CA THR A 53 -10.13 -10.36 16.80
C THR A 53 -9.06 -9.30 16.51
N SER A 54 -8.04 -9.19 17.38
CA SER A 54 -7.03 -8.15 17.31
C SER A 54 -5.62 -8.72 17.49
N ILE A 55 -4.62 -8.04 16.93
CA ILE A 55 -3.19 -8.28 17.13
C ILE A 55 -2.63 -7.55 18.38
N TYR A 56 -3.46 -6.78 19.08
CA TYR A 56 -3.06 -6.11 20.31
C TYR A 56 -2.64 -7.09 21.41
N GLY A 57 -1.59 -6.73 22.15
CA GLY A 57 -1.08 -7.57 23.23
C GLY A 57 -0.30 -8.82 22.74
N GLN A 58 -0.06 -8.92 21.44
CA GLN A 58 0.84 -9.90 20.85
C GLN A 58 2.21 -9.24 20.63
N ASN A 59 3.30 -9.96 20.93
CA ASN A 59 4.66 -9.45 20.76
C ASN A 59 5.15 -9.58 19.30
N TYR A 60 4.38 -9.07 18.34
CA TYR A 60 4.87 -8.97 16.96
C TYR A 60 5.70 -7.69 16.80
N PRO A 61 6.88 -7.76 16.17
CA PRO A 61 7.66 -6.56 15.85
C PRO A 61 6.85 -5.62 14.96
N TYR A 62 6.97 -4.31 15.20
CA TYR A 62 6.19 -3.31 14.46
C TYR A 62 6.39 -3.39 12.94
N ASN A 63 7.62 -3.59 12.49
CA ASN A 63 7.96 -3.68 11.07
C ASN A 63 7.41 -4.94 10.37
N THR A 64 6.89 -5.90 11.13
CA THR A 64 6.22 -7.08 10.57
C THR A 64 4.72 -6.85 10.35
N ILE A 65 4.15 -5.80 10.95
CA ILE A 65 2.72 -5.45 10.81
C ILE A 65 2.54 -4.64 9.53
N PRO A 66 1.76 -5.14 8.55
CA PRO A 66 1.53 -4.43 7.31
C PRO A 66 0.86 -3.07 7.56
N ARG A 67 1.32 -2.02 6.87
CA ARG A 67 0.69 -0.71 6.90
C ARG A 67 -0.55 -0.64 6.03
N CYS A 68 -1.41 0.35 6.26
CA CYS A 68 -2.54 0.68 5.42
C CYS A 68 -2.22 1.88 4.53
N PHE A 69 -2.67 1.81 3.28
CA PHE A 69 -2.50 2.85 2.27
C PHE A 69 -3.86 3.33 1.77
N GLY A 70 -3.97 4.60 1.44
CA GLY A 70 -5.12 5.23 0.81
C GLY A 70 -4.82 5.70 -0.60
N LEU A 71 -5.87 6.07 -1.33
CA LEU A 71 -5.76 6.63 -2.68
C LEU A 71 -5.18 8.04 -2.63
N MET A 72 -4.37 8.38 -3.63
CA MET A 72 -3.72 9.68 -3.76
C MET A 72 -4.04 10.28 -5.13
N ASP A 73 -4.38 11.58 -5.15
CA ASP A 73 -4.75 12.33 -6.35
C ASP A 73 -3.52 12.91 -7.07
N THR A 74 -3.62 13.18 -8.37
CA THR A 74 -2.53 13.73 -9.18
C THR A 74 -3.00 14.95 -9.97
N GLN A 75 -2.43 16.10 -9.68
CA GLN A 75 -2.67 17.36 -10.39
C GLN A 75 -1.41 17.83 -11.08
N MET A 76 -0.88 17.27 -12.19
CA MET A 76 0.31 17.93 -12.76
C MET A 76 0.90 17.37 -14.06
N LEU A 77 0.19 17.38 -15.17
CA LEU A 77 0.78 16.98 -16.47
C LEU A 77 1.61 18.11 -17.13
N GLU A 78 1.28 19.38 -16.88
CA GLU A 78 1.94 20.50 -17.56
C GLU A 78 3.28 20.91 -16.93
N ASP A 79 3.42 20.78 -15.61
CA ASP A 79 4.60 21.29 -14.88
C ASP A 79 5.84 20.40 -14.99
N VAL A 80 5.69 19.14 -15.41
CA VAL A 80 6.81 18.17 -15.47
C VAL A 80 7.55 18.12 -16.82
N GLY A 81 7.22 18.98 -17.77
CA GLY A 81 7.97 19.13 -19.03
C GLY A 81 7.77 17.99 -20.05
N VAL A 82 6.74 17.15 -19.92
CA VAL A 82 6.44 16.02 -20.82
C VAL A 82 6.32 16.47 -22.28
N ALA A 83 5.69 17.63 -22.52
CA ALA A 83 5.54 18.18 -23.87
C ALA A 83 6.89 18.48 -24.56
N GLN A 84 7.93 18.80 -23.80
CA GLN A 84 9.27 19.06 -24.33
C GLN A 84 9.96 17.78 -24.78
N VAL A 85 9.79 16.68 -24.06
CA VAL A 85 10.41 15.37 -24.37
C VAL A 85 9.77 14.74 -25.60
N ARG A 86 8.45 14.92 -25.78
CA ARG A 86 7.72 14.41 -26.95
C ARG A 86 8.02 15.19 -28.22
N ARG A 87 8.11 16.52 -28.15
CA ARG A 87 8.39 17.41 -29.30
C ARG A 87 9.87 17.44 -29.68
N SER A 88 10.74 16.77 -28.94
CA SER A 88 12.16 16.70 -29.23
C SER A 88 12.43 15.61 -30.29
N THR A 89 13.68 15.60 -30.78
CA THR A 89 14.19 14.50 -31.65
C THR A 89 14.17 13.11 -30.97
N LEU A 90 13.82 13.04 -29.67
CA LEU A 90 13.78 11.80 -28.90
C LEU A 90 12.50 11.00 -29.15
N ASP A 91 11.40 11.67 -29.48
CA ASP A 91 10.09 11.03 -29.84
C ASP A 91 9.63 9.97 -28.84
N LEU A 92 9.66 10.32 -27.53
CA LEU A 92 9.40 9.39 -26.44
C LEU A 92 7.90 9.34 -26.08
N TYR A 93 7.22 8.31 -26.53
CA TYR A 93 5.80 8.02 -26.26
C TYR A 93 5.59 6.74 -25.45
N GLY A 94 6.64 6.13 -24.90
CA GLY A 94 6.56 4.89 -24.11
C GLY A 94 6.58 3.61 -24.93
N ASN A 95 6.97 3.67 -26.21
CA ASN A 95 7.09 2.49 -27.08
C ASN A 95 8.01 1.42 -26.46
N GLY A 96 7.52 0.19 -26.38
CA GLY A 96 8.31 -0.94 -25.87
C GLY A 96 8.43 -1.00 -24.34
N VAL A 97 7.91 -0.02 -23.62
CA VAL A 97 7.91 0.00 -22.14
C VAL A 97 6.57 -0.48 -21.59
N LEU A 98 6.59 -1.13 -20.44
CA LEU A 98 5.41 -1.47 -19.65
C LEU A 98 5.27 -0.49 -18.48
N VAL A 99 4.02 -0.24 -18.09
CA VAL A 99 3.71 0.42 -16.81
C VAL A 99 2.87 -0.53 -15.97
N GLY A 100 3.39 -0.89 -14.82
CA GLY A 100 2.69 -1.66 -13.81
C GLY A 100 1.94 -0.72 -12.89
N MET A 101 0.62 -0.82 -12.84
CA MET A 101 -0.25 0.00 -12.01
C MET A 101 -0.80 -0.79 -10.84
N ILE A 102 -0.72 -0.21 -9.65
CA ILE A 102 -1.24 -0.79 -8.41
C ILE A 102 -2.25 0.20 -7.84
N ASP A 103 -3.54 -0.10 -8.00
CA ASP A 103 -4.62 0.84 -7.67
C ASP A 103 -5.99 0.14 -7.50
N THR A 104 -7.10 0.85 -7.70
CA THR A 104 -8.50 0.36 -7.60
C THR A 104 -8.96 -0.49 -8.78
N GLY A 105 -8.13 -0.65 -9.81
CA GLY A 105 -8.43 -1.37 -11.03
C GLY A 105 -8.38 -0.48 -12.27
N ILE A 106 -9.06 -0.91 -13.33
CA ILE A 106 -9.15 -0.18 -14.60
C ILE A 106 -10.47 -0.53 -15.31
N ASP A 107 -11.08 0.46 -15.94
CA ASP A 107 -12.11 0.23 -16.96
C ASP A 107 -11.41 -0.20 -18.25
N TYR A 108 -11.23 -1.52 -18.42
CA TYR A 108 -10.56 -2.08 -19.58
C TYR A 108 -11.35 -1.92 -20.89
N GLU A 109 -12.64 -1.59 -20.81
CA GLU A 109 -13.49 -1.34 -21.99
C GLU A 109 -13.26 0.07 -22.55
N HIS A 110 -12.68 0.99 -21.76
CA HIS A 110 -12.47 2.37 -22.18
C HIS A 110 -11.54 2.46 -23.41
N PRO A 111 -11.93 3.20 -24.47
CA PRO A 111 -11.19 3.26 -25.75
C PRO A 111 -9.78 3.84 -25.62
N ALA A 112 -9.50 4.65 -24.58
CA ALA A 112 -8.17 5.20 -24.32
C ALA A 112 -7.09 4.13 -24.08
N PHE A 113 -7.49 2.90 -23.74
CA PHE A 113 -6.58 1.80 -23.47
C PHE A 113 -6.48 0.79 -24.61
N ARG A 114 -6.68 1.24 -25.84
CA ARG A 114 -6.50 0.44 -27.06
C ARG A 114 -5.43 1.05 -27.94
N TYR A 115 -4.65 0.21 -28.61
CA TYR A 115 -3.76 0.66 -29.68
C TYR A 115 -4.57 1.04 -30.93
N GLU A 116 -3.92 1.68 -31.90
CA GLU A 116 -4.56 2.09 -33.18
C GLU A 116 -5.14 0.90 -33.97
N ASP A 117 -4.55 -0.29 -33.84
CA ASP A 117 -5.04 -1.53 -34.45
C ASP A 117 -6.25 -2.14 -33.71
N GLY A 118 -6.72 -1.49 -32.64
CA GLY A 118 -7.83 -1.93 -31.80
C GLY A 118 -7.44 -2.95 -30.73
N SER A 119 -6.21 -3.41 -30.66
CA SER A 119 -5.74 -4.33 -29.63
C SER A 119 -5.63 -3.65 -28.26
N SER A 120 -5.77 -4.41 -27.17
CA SER A 120 -5.67 -3.89 -25.81
C SER A 120 -4.24 -3.46 -25.47
N LYS A 121 -4.10 -2.34 -24.77
CA LYS A 121 -2.83 -1.96 -24.11
C LYS A 121 -2.58 -2.72 -22.82
N ILE A 122 -3.61 -3.36 -22.26
CA ILE A 122 -3.52 -4.12 -21.01
C ILE A 122 -3.00 -5.52 -21.35
N TYR A 123 -1.76 -5.80 -20.92
CA TYR A 123 -1.09 -7.09 -21.13
C TYR A 123 -1.50 -8.12 -20.09
N SER A 124 -1.81 -7.65 -18.88
CA SER A 124 -2.30 -8.48 -17.81
C SER A 124 -3.07 -7.66 -16.80
N LEU A 125 -4.13 -8.22 -16.23
CA LEU A 125 -4.95 -7.66 -15.18
C LEU A 125 -5.12 -8.70 -14.08
N TRP A 126 -4.62 -8.40 -12.89
CA TRP A 126 -4.86 -9.21 -11.71
C TRP A 126 -5.86 -8.50 -10.77
N ASP A 127 -7.01 -9.10 -10.59
CA ASP A 127 -8.03 -8.62 -9.66
C ASP A 127 -7.96 -9.41 -8.36
N GLN A 128 -7.45 -8.80 -7.30
CA GLN A 128 -7.33 -9.43 -5.99
C GLN A 128 -8.68 -9.59 -5.27
N THR A 129 -9.75 -8.99 -5.80
CA THR A 129 -11.08 -9.00 -5.17
C THR A 129 -11.96 -10.14 -5.66
N ILE A 130 -11.66 -10.71 -6.83
CA ILE A 130 -12.43 -11.80 -7.44
C ILE A 130 -11.82 -13.12 -7.00
N GLU A 131 -12.65 -13.99 -6.42
CA GLU A 131 -12.23 -15.34 -6.04
C GLU A 131 -12.00 -16.19 -7.30
N GLY A 132 -10.80 -16.71 -7.45
CA GLY A 132 -10.38 -17.57 -8.56
C GLY A 132 -9.86 -18.91 -8.06
N ASP A 133 -9.57 -19.82 -8.99
CA ASP A 133 -8.88 -21.07 -8.65
C ASP A 133 -7.42 -20.74 -8.26
N PRO A 134 -6.98 -21.09 -7.05
CA PRO A 134 -5.60 -20.86 -6.64
C PRO A 134 -4.55 -21.55 -7.53
N GLU A 135 -4.91 -22.60 -8.25
CA GLU A 135 -4.00 -23.31 -9.15
C GLU A 135 -3.82 -22.56 -10.48
N ASP A 136 -4.76 -21.68 -10.84
CA ASP A 136 -4.73 -20.88 -12.08
C ASP A 136 -4.09 -19.50 -11.91
N THR A 137 -3.65 -19.16 -10.68
CA THR A 137 -3.07 -17.85 -10.38
C THR A 137 -1.62 -17.97 -9.88
N PHE A 138 -0.76 -17.03 -10.28
CA PHE A 138 0.65 -17.03 -9.89
C PHE A 138 0.85 -16.97 -8.36
N LEU A 139 0.00 -16.20 -7.66
CA LEU A 139 0.12 -15.98 -6.22
C LEU A 139 -0.93 -16.74 -5.39
N GLY A 140 -1.71 -17.61 -6.02
CA GLY A 140 -2.64 -18.50 -5.32
C GLY A 140 -3.92 -17.83 -4.79
N TYR A 141 -4.24 -16.62 -5.24
CA TYR A 141 -5.50 -15.92 -4.95
C TYR A 141 -5.82 -14.83 -5.98
N GLY A 142 -7.05 -14.32 -5.94
CA GLY A 142 -7.52 -13.38 -6.95
C GLY A 142 -7.79 -14.06 -8.29
N THR A 143 -8.02 -13.29 -9.32
CA THR A 143 -8.19 -13.78 -10.69
C THR A 143 -7.33 -12.99 -11.64
N GLU A 144 -6.61 -13.70 -12.49
CA GLU A 144 -5.73 -13.11 -13.49
C GLU A 144 -6.38 -13.19 -14.88
N TYR A 145 -6.28 -12.10 -15.64
CA TYR A 145 -6.78 -12.01 -17.00
C TYR A 145 -5.64 -11.64 -17.94
N THR A 146 -5.39 -12.48 -18.94
CA THR A 146 -4.40 -12.22 -19.98
C THR A 146 -4.91 -11.22 -21.00
N LYS A 147 -3.99 -10.68 -21.80
CA LYS A 147 -4.33 -9.79 -22.93
C LYS A 147 -5.35 -10.43 -23.86
N GLU A 148 -5.17 -11.70 -24.20
CA GLU A 148 -6.04 -12.47 -25.10
C GLU A 148 -7.46 -12.58 -24.54
N GLN A 149 -7.61 -12.86 -23.25
CA GLN A 149 -8.92 -12.92 -22.58
C GLN A 149 -9.60 -11.56 -22.56
N ILE A 150 -8.86 -10.48 -22.30
CA ILE A 150 -9.37 -9.11 -22.37
C ILE A 150 -9.82 -8.77 -23.80
N GLU A 151 -9.02 -9.09 -24.81
CA GLU A 151 -9.37 -8.84 -26.21
C GLU A 151 -10.57 -9.67 -26.67
N GLU A 152 -10.71 -10.90 -26.16
CA GLU A 152 -11.89 -11.73 -26.41
C GLU A 152 -13.14 -11.15 -25.73
N ALA A 153 -13.00 -10.62 -24.51
CA ALA A 153 -14.08 -9.92 -23.83
C ALA A 153 -14.52 -8.68 -24.59
N LEU A 154 -13.58 -7.86 -25.08
CA LEU A 154 -13.84 -6.65 -25.86
C LEU A 154 -14.55 -6.89 -27.20
N LYS A 155 -14.49 -8.11 -27.73
CA LYS A 155 -15.22 -8.52 -28.95
C LYS A 155 -16.61 -9.09 -28.66
N SER A 156 -16.93 -9.29 -27.38
CA SER A 156 -18.22 -9.85 -26.93
C SER A 156 -19.27 -8.79 -26.73
N ASP A 157 -20.54 -9.14 -26.93
CA ASP A 157 -21.69 -8.26 -26.57
C ASP A 157 -21.84 -8.09 -25.06
N VAL A 158 -21.17 -8.93 -24.27
CA VAL A 158 -21.22 -8.94 -22.79
C VAL A 158 -19.82 -9.08 -22.20
N PRO A 159 -18.94 -8.07 -22.37
CA PRO A 159 -17.52 -8.15 -21.97
C PRO A 159 -17.35 -8.56 -20.51
N GLN A 160 -18.14 -7.97 -19.62
CA GLN A 160 -18.07 -8.19 -18.18
C GLN A 160 -18.53 -9.57 -17.68
N GLN A 161 -19.12 -10.40 -18.55
CA GLN A 161 -19.34 -11.81 -18.23
C GLN A 161 -18.07 -12.65 -18.41
N LYS A 162 -17.13 -12.18 -19.25
CA LYS A 162 -15.84 -12.84 -19.47
C LYS A 162 -14.76 -12.31 -18.54
N VAL A 163 -14.69 -10.99 -18.39
CA VAL A 163 -13.76 -10.28 -17.50
C VAL A 163 -14.58 -9.38 -16.57
N PRO A 164 -15.06 -9.90 -15.43
CA PRO A 164 -15.94 -9.16 -14.50
C PRO A 164 -15.21 -8.10 -13.66
N SER A 165 -13.92 -7.92 -13.83
CA SER A 165 -13.16 -6.91 -13.13
C SER A 165 -13.61 -5.49 -13.50
N LYS A 166 -13.85 -4.67 -12.51
CA LYS A 166 -14.32 -3.27 -12.65
C LYS A 166 -13.54 -2.36 -11.72
N ASP A 167 -13.37 -1.13 -12.13
CA ASP A 167 -12.92 -0.05 -11.26
C ASP A 167 -14.13 0.74 -10.75
N GLU A 168 -14.66 0.38 -9.58
CA GLU A 168 -15.83 1.02 -8.98
C GLU A 168 -15.52 2.45 -8.49
N SER A 169 -14.26 2.72 -8.17
CA SER A 169 -13.79 4.02 -7.71
C SER A 169 -13.56 4.99 -8.88
N GLY A 170 -13.11 4.47 -10.02
CA GLY A 170 -12.64 5.25 -11.15
C GLY A 170 -11.23 5.85 -10.96
N HIS A 171 -10.62 5.71 -9.77
CA HIS A 171 -9.32 6.29 -9.46
C HIS A 171 -8.20 5.64 -10.29
N GLY A 172 -8.13 4.32 -10.32
CA GLY A 172 -7.14 3.60 -11.14
C GLY A 172 -7.31 3.86 -12.63
N THR A 173 -8.56 3.92 -13.12
CA THR A 173 -8.86 4.26 -14.53
C THR A 173 -8.40 5.66 -14.88
N PHE A 174 -8.64 6.63 -13.99
CA PHE A 174 -8.18 8.01 -14.17
C PHE A 174 -6.66 8.09 -14.25
N LEU A 175 -5.94 7.45 -13.32
CA LEU A 175 -4.49 7.41 -13.31
C LEU A 175 -3.93 6.69 -14.54
N ALA A 176 -4.54 5.57 -14.95
CA ALA A 176 -4.18 4.87 -16.19
C ALA A 176 -4.30 5.78 -17.41
N GLY A 177 -5.36 6.59 -17.48
CA GLY A 177 -5.57 7.61 -18.50
C GLY A 177 -4.46 8.63 -18.53
N LEU A 178 -4.08 9.19 -17.37
CA LEU A 178 -2.98 10.14 -17.24
C LEU A 178 -1.63 9.55 -17.66
N ILE A 179 -1.41 8.27 -17.40
CA ILE A 179 -0.14 7.58 -17.71
C ILE A 179 -0.09 7.17 -19.17
N ALA A 180 -1.09 6.43 -19.66
CA ALA A 180 -1.04 5.74 -20.94
C ALA A 180 -2.28 5.92 -21.82
N GLY A 181 -3.17 6.86 -21.47
CA GLY A 181 -4.33 7.16 -22.29
C GLY A 181 -3.95 7.63 -23.69
N ASN A 182 -4.75 7.24 -24.69
CA ASN A 182 -4.60 7.73 -26.05
C ASN A 182 -4.71 9.25 -26.13
N GLU A 183 -4.13 9.80 -27.19
CA GLU A 183 -4.36 11.19 -27.56
C GLU A 183 -5.83 11.36 -28.00
N ASP A 184 -6.49 12.31 -27.39
CA ASP A 184 -7.84 12.76 -27.77
C ASP A 184 -7.72 14.11 -28.48
N ASN A 185 -7.94 14.09 -29.78
CA ASN A 185 -7.84 15.30 -30.62
C ASN A 185 -8.94 16.33 -30.36
N GLU A 186 -10.06 15.94 -29.72
CA GLU A 186 -11.17 16.87 -29.42
C GLU A 186 -10.85 17.69 -28.17
N THR A 187 -10.29 17.07 -27.16
CA THR A 187 -9.94 17.72 -25.90
C THR A 187 -8.48 18.17 -25.82
N GLY A 188 -7.62 17.67 -26.71
CA GLY A 188 -6.18 17.87 -26.69
C GLY A 188 -5.46 17.13 -25.57
N PHE A 189 -6.16 16.20 -24.93
CA PHE A 189 -5.61 15.36 -23.86
C PHE A 189 -4.75 14.22 -24.43
N SER A 190 -3.68 13.88 -23.74
CA SER A 190 -2.90 12.67 -23.99
C SER A 190 -2.22 12.21 -22.70
N GLY A 191 -2.23 10.94 -22.41
CA GLY A 191 -1.44 10.36 -21.33
C GLY A 191 0.05 10.63 -21.51
N ILE A 192 0.86 10.46 -20.45
CA ILE A 192 2.31 10.74 -20.46
C ILE A 192 3.06 9.83 -21.45
N ALA A 193 2.68 8.55 -21.51
CA ALA A 193 3.30 7.51 -22.34
C ALA A 193 2.23 6.72 -23.11
N PRO A 194 1.53 7.35 -24.09
CA PRO A 194 0.34 6.77 -24.72
C PRO A 194 0.62 5.46 -25.47
N ASN A 195 1.86 5.16 -25.80
CA ASN A 195 2.24 3.89 -26.47
C ASN A 195 2.77 2.83 -25.51
N ALA A 196 2.79 3.10 -24.19
CA ALA A 196 3.16 2.10 -23.20
C ALA A 196 2.10 1.00 -23.08
N GLY A 197 2.56 -0.23 -22.77
CA GLY A 197 1.66 -1.31 -22.36
C GLY A 197 1.38 -1.23 -20.86
N LEU A 198 0.24 -1.77 -20.41
CA LEU A 198 -0.19 -1.76 -19.03
C LEU A 198 -0.20 -3.17 -18.44
N ILE A 199 0.27 -3.30 -17.20
CA ILE A 199 0.00 -4.42 -16.29
C ILE A 199 -0.73 -3.82 -15.11
N VAL A 200 -1.94 -4.27 -14.82
CA VAL A 200 -2.79 -3.64 -13.81
C VAL A 200 -3.07 -4.62 -12.69
N VAL A 201 -2.91 -4.15 -11.46
CA VAL A 201 -3.36 -4.88 -10.27
C VAL A 201 -4.45 -4.07 -9.57
N LYS A 202 -5.64 -4.66 -9.50
CA LYS A 202 -6.73 -4.16 -8.66
C LYS A 202 -6.55 -4.69 -7.26
N LEU A 203 -6.28 -3.79 -6.32
CA LEU A 203 -6.09 -4.13 -4.91
C LEU A 203 -7.41 -4.52 -4.24
N ARG A 204 -7.34 -5.49 -3.35
CA ARG A 204 -8.40 -5.77 -2.39
C ARG A 204 -8.32 -4.83 -1.18
N LYS A 205 -9.43 -4.60 -0.52
CA LYS A 205 -9.48 -3.80 0.70
C LYS A 205 -8.72 -4.51 1.83
N ALA A 206 -8.06 -3.71 2.67
CA ALA A 206 -7.38 -4.21 3.86
C ALA A 206 -8.36 -4.96 4.78
N LYS A 207 -7.90 -6.03 5.40
CA LYS A 207 -8.68 -6.82 6.35
C LYS A 207 -9.10 -5.99 7.57
N ASP A 208 -10.25 -6.28 8.13
CA ASP A 208 -10.86 -5.50 9.22
C ASP A 208 -9.94 -5.33 10.43
N TYR A 209 -9.20 -6.39 10.82
CA TYR A 209 -8.26 -6.30 11.95
C TYR A 209 -7.18 -5.24 11.75
N LEU A 210 -6.74 -5.01 10.50
CA LEU A 210 -5.70 -4.05 10.18
C LEU A 210 -6.27 -2.62 10.20
N LYS A 211 -7.49 -2.44 9.70
CA LYS A 211 -8.20 -1.17 9.81
C LYS A 211 -8.46 -0.81 11.29
N GLU A 212 -8.86 -1.78 12.11
CA GLU A 212 -9.03 -1.61 13.55
C GLU A 212 -7.69 -1.26 14.22
N TYR A 213 -6.60 -1.95 13.84
CA TYR A 213 -5.27 -1.67 14.38
C TYR A 213 -4.82 -0.22 14.15
N TYR A 214 -5.11 0.37 13.00
CA TYR A 214 -4.78 1.75 12.67
C TYR A 214 -5.90 2.76 12.94
N CYS A 215 -6.96 2.35 13.66
CA CYS A 215 -8.11 3.19 13.97
C CYS A 215 -8.82 3.78 12.73
N ILE A 216 -8.84 3.06 11.62
CA ILE A 216 -9.51 3.48 10.39
C ILE A 216 -10.99 3.11 10.49
N ASP A 217 -11.87 4.12 10.36
CA ASP A 217 -13.31 3.90 10.33
C ASP A 217 -13.67 2.92 9.19
N PRO A 218 -14.44 1.84 9.47
CA PRO A 218 -14.82 0.83 8.48
C PRO A 218 -15.40 1.37 7.16
N LYS A 219 -16.01 2.55 7.18
CA LYS A 219 -16.57 3.19 5.97
C LYS A 219 -15.50 3.65 4.97
N TYR A 220 -14.24 3.90 5.41
CA TYR A 220 -13.16 4.33 4.52
C TYR A 220 -12.41 3.14 3.95
N GLU A 221 -11.96 3.29 2.72
CA GLU A 221 -11.14 2.30 2.03
C GLU A 221 -9.66 2.47 2.42
N ALA A 222 -9.01 1.35 2.64
CA ALA A 222 -7.59 1.26 2.86
C ALA A 222 -7.07 -0.05 2.27
N TYR A 223 -5.80 -0.08 1.90
CA TYR A 223 -5.14 -1.20 1.25
C TYR A 223 -3.95 -1.66 2.10
N ALA A 224 -3.73 -2.96 2.16
CA ALA A 224 -2.66 -3.54 2.97
C ALA A 224 -1.31 -3.49 2.26
N GLU A 225 -0.26 -3.16 2.99
CA GLU A 225 1.12 -3.17 2.48
C GLU A 225 1.50 -4.53 1.87
N THR A 226 1.01 -5.64 2.44
CA THR A 226 1.21 -7.00 1.94
C THR A 226 0.68 -7.20 0.54
N ASP A 227 -0.53 -6.70 0.26
CA ASP A 227 -1.15 -6.81 -1.06
C ASP A 227 -0.42 -5.96 -2.11
N ILE A 228 0.13 -4.82 -1.68
CA ILE A 228 0.97 -3.96 -2.52
C ILE A 228 2.28 -4.66 -2.85
N MET A 229 2.95 -5.29 -1.88
CA MET A 229 4.18 -6.04 -2.12
C MET A 229 3.96 -7.21 -3.07
N LEU A 230 2.84 -7.93 -2.93
CA LEU A 230 2.46 -9.00 -3.85
C LEU A 230 2.13 -8.45 -5.24
N ALA A 231 1.49 -7.28 -5.33
CA ALA A 231 1.21 -6.63 -6.60
C ALA A 231 2.50 -6.25 -7.36
N VAL A 232 3.50 -5.73 -6.65
CA VAL A 232 4.83 -5.46 -7.22
C VAL A 232 5.47 -6.77 -7.72
N HIS A 233 5.41 -7.84 -6.93
CA HIS A 233 5.95 -9.14 -7.30
C HIS A 233 5.28 -9.69 -8.57
N TYR A 234 3.96 -9.59 -8.66
CA TYR A 234 3.20 -9.97 -9.84
C TYR A 234 3.59 -9.18 -11.09
N ILE A 235 3.67 -7.86 -10.98
CA ILE A 235 4.06 -6.97 -12.08
C ILE A 235 5.45 -7.32 -12.61
N ASP A 236 6.41 -7.54 -11.71
CA ASP A 236 7.76 -7.96 -12.07
C ASP A 236 7.76 -9.29 -12.82
N HIS A 237 7.01 -10.28 -12.32
CA HIS A 237 6.89 -11.58 -12.96
C HIS A 237 6.37 -11.49 -14.40
N ILE A 238 5.29 -10.73 -14.61
CA ILE A 238 4.73 -10.52 -15.97
C ILE A 238 5.71 -9.75 -16.88
N ALA A 239 6.38 -8.72 -16.35
CA ALA A 239 7.36 -7.95 -17.11
C ALA A 239 8.57 -8.80 -17.53
N GLU A 240 9.04 -9.71 -16.66
CA GLU A 240 10.09 -10.68 -16.96
C GLU A 240 9.66 -11.67 -18.03
N GLN A 241 8.43 -12.19 -17.96
CA GLN A 241 7.88 -13.08 -19.02
C GLN A 241 7.82 -12.37 -20.38
N LEU A 242 7.43 -11.10 -20.39
CA LEU A 242 7.34 -10.29 -21.60
C LEU A 242 8.71 -9.75 -22.07
N GLN A 243 9.76 -9.90 -21.27
CA GLN A 243 11.13 -9.41 -21.54
C GLN A 243 11.16 -7.91 -21.88
N ARG A 244 10.38 -7.09 -21.15
CA ARG A 244 10.25 -5.65 -21.40
C ARG A 244 10.58 -4.84 -20.15
N PRO A 245 11.18 -3.65 -20.33
CA PRO A 245 11.38 -2.72 -19.20
C PRO A 245 10.04 -2.30 -18.62
N ILE A 246 10.03 -2.07 -17.30
CA ILE A 246 8.83 -1.76 -16.52
C ILE A 246 9.01 -0.49 -15.69
N VAL A 247 7.97 0.33 -15.64
CA VAL A 247 7.79 1.41 -14.67
C VAL A 247 6.70 0.96 -13.70
N ILE A 248 7.03 0.76 -12.45
CA ILE A 248 6.06 0.41 -11.40
C ILE A 248 5.53 1.71 -10.81
N PHE A 249 4.23 1.95 -10.94
CA PHE A 249 3.56 3.14 -10.46
C PHE A 249 2.61 2.80 -9.30
N LEU A 250 2.78 3.53 -8.19
CA LEU A 250 1.93 3.46 -7.01
C LEU A 250 1.18 4.79 -6.85
N GLY A 251 -0.13 4.79 -7.11
CA GLY A 251 -1.04 5.92 -6.90
C GLY A 251 -1.62 5.98 -5.48
N ILE A 252 -1.02 5.27 -4.55
CA ILE A 252 -1.46 5.09 -3.17
C ILE A 252 -0.37 5.50 -2.20
N GLY A 253 -0.73 5.88 -0.98
CA GLY A 253 0.24 6.30 0.03
C GLY A 253 -0.28 6.20 1.46
N THR A 254 0.61 6.46 2.40
CA THR A 254 0.34 6.47 3.83
C THR A 254 1.13 7.58 4.52
N ASN A 255 0.60 8.10 5.65
CA ASN A 255 1.32 9.02 6.53
C ASN A 255 2.13 8.29 7.62
N LEU A 256 2.02 6.98 7.67
CA LEU A 256 2.71 6.13 8.64
C LEU A 256 4.16 5.87 8.20
N ALA A 257 4.98 5.44 9.14
CA ALA A 257 6.39 5.08 8.99
C ALA A 257 7.39 6.24 9.21
N SER A 258 8.67 5.88 9.26
CA SER A 258 9.80 6.76 9.65
C SER A 258 10.05 7.94 8.73
N HIS A 259 9.45 8.00 7.54
CA HIS A 259 9.75 8.96 6.46
C HIS A 259 11.24 8.93 6.01
N LEU A 260 11.96 7.84 6.35
CA LEU A 260 13.36 7.63 6.00
C LEU A 260 13.56 6.51 4.98
N GLY A 261 12.47 5.94 4.45
CA GLY A 261 12.52 4.84 3.49
C GLY A 261 13.03 3.53 4.10
N THR A 262 12.74 3.27 5.38
CA THR A 262 13.25 2.11 6.12
C THR A 262 12.22 1.01 6.33
N GLY A 263 10.96 1.23 5.91
CA GLY A 263 9.91 0.22 5.99
C GLY A 263 10.11 -0.95 5.02
N PRO A 264 9.40 -2.07 5.22
CA PRO A 264 9.51 -3.24 4.35
C PRO A 264 9.23 -2.93 2.87
N LEU A 265 8.12 -2.26 2.58
CA LEU A 265 7.77 -1.86 1.21
C LEU A 265 8.82 -0.90 0.63
N ASP A 266 9.29 0.09 1.41
CA ASP A 266 10.29 1.05 0.97
C ASP A 266 11.59 0.35 0.53
N GLN A 267 12.05 -0.61 1.35
CA GLN A 267 13.24 -1.39 1.07
C GLN A 267 13.04 -2.34 -0.12
N TYR A 268 11.86 -2.95 -0.23
CA TYR A 268 11.52 -3.81 -1.35
C TYR A 268 11.53 -3.02 -2.67
N LEU A 269 10.83 -1.89 -2.73
CA LEU A 269 10.79 -1.00 -3.90
C LEU A 269 12.18 -0.47 -4.26
N SER A 270 12.98 -0.08 -3.24
CA SER A 270 14.36 0.36 -3.45
C SER A 270 15.21 -0.74 -4.07
N GLY A 271 15.06 -1.97 -3.61
CA GLY A 271 15.73 -3.14 -4.19
C GLY A 271 15.33 -3.36 -5.65
N ARG A 272 14.04 -3.22 -5.98
CA ARG A 272 13.54 -3.36 -7.36
C ARG A 272 14.07 -2.24 -8.26
N ALA A 273 14.08 -0.99 -7.79
CA ALA A 273 14.60 0.16 -8.54
C ALA A 273 16.12 0.08 -8.85
N MET A 274 16.87 -0.78 -8.18
CA MET A 274 18.28 -1.05 -8.50
C MET A 274 18.46 -1.98 -9.71
N LEU A 275 17.40 -2.65 -10.16
CA LEU A 275 17.47 -3.58 -11.29
C LEU A 275 17.45 -2.82 -12.62
N ARG A 276 18.22 -3.33 -13.57
CA ARG A 276 18.23 -2.74 -14.94
C ARG A 276 16.87 -2.93 -15.60
N GLY A 277 16.32 -1.85 -16.14
CA GLY A 277 15.04 -1.86 -16.84
C GLY A 277 13.82 -1.74 -15.91
N VAL A 278 14.03 -1.51 -14.62
CA VAL A 278 12.98 -1.24 -13.64
C VAL A 278 13.09 0.21 -13.14
N ALA A 279 11.98 0.92 -13.13
CA ALA A 279 11.84 2.21 -12.48
C ALA A 279 10.63 2.15 -11.54
N VAL A 280 10.71 2.84 -10.40
CA VAL A 280 9.60 2.96 -9.44
C VAL A 280 9.20 4.43 -9.34
N VAL A 281 7.91 4.69 -9.45
CA VAL A 281 7.31 6.02 -9.35
C VAL A 281 6.20 5.99 -8.32
N THR A 282 6.25 6.90 -7.38
CA THR A 282 5.22 7.08 -6.34
C THR A 282 4.67 8.49 -6.40
N SER A 283 3.43 8.68 -5.99
CA SER A 283 2.84 9.99 -5.81
C SER A 283 3.36 10.65 -4.52
N ALA A 284 3.38 11.99 -4.48
CA ALA A 284 3.81 12.75 -3.31
C ALA A 284 2.70 12.96 -2.27
N GLY A 285 1.46 12.57 -2.57
CA GLY A 285 0.30 12.71 -1.71
C GLY A 285 -0.42 14.06 -1.83
N ASN A 286 -1.64 14.10 -1.27
CA ASN A 286 -2.55 15.25 -1.33
C ASN A 286 -2.56 16.06 -0.04
N GLU A 287 -1.82 15.62 0.99
CA GLU A 287 -2.01 16.07 2.35
C GLU A 287 -1.06 17.18 2.79
N GLY A 288 -0.42 17.89 1.87
CA GLY A 288 0.55 18.93 2.19
C GLY A 288 0.04 20.04 3.12
N GLN A 289 -1.27 20.26 3.20
CA GLN A 289 -1.92 21.21 4.10
C GLN A 289 -2.77 20.57 5.21
N ALA A 290 -2.88 19.23 5.23
CA ALA A 290 -3.71 18.52 6.19
C ALA A 290 -3.13 18.54 7.62
N ARG A 291 -1.86 18.90 7.79
CA ARG A 291 -1.16 18.98 9.06
C ARG A 291 -1.09 17.63 9.80
N HIS A 292 -0.97 16.54 9.07
CA HIS A 292 -0.80 15.20 9.61
C HIS A 292 0.67 14.85 9.90
N HIS A 293 1.58 15.80 9.74
CA HIS A 293 3.01 15.64 10.03
C HIS A 293 3.54 16.82 10.83
N TYR A 294 4.36 16.52 11.84
CA TYR A 294 5.12 17.49 12.63
C TYR A 294 6.60 17.07 12.67
N SER A 295 7.50 18.03 12.46
CA SER A 295 8.94 17.84 12.65
C SER A 295 9.45 18.87 13.65
N GLY A 296 10.14 18.42 14.69
CA GLY A 296 10.68 19.27 15.75
C GLY A 296 12.02 18.78 16.27
N GLN A 297 12.63 19.58 17.13
CA GLN A 297 13.88 19.25 17.83
C GLN A 297 13.66 19.34 19.34
N VAL A 298 13.77 18.20 20.00
CA VAL A 298 13.77 18.17 21.46
C VAL A 298 15.15 18.61 21.95
N SER A 299 15.17 19.69 22.72
CA SER A 299 16.38 20.27 23.33
C SER A 299 16.41 19.99 24.84
N GLN A 300 16.93 20.92 25.63
CA GLN A 300 16.92 20.84 27.12
C GLN A 300 15.52 21.03 27.71
N ASN A 301 14.58 21.61 26.96
CA ASN A 301 13.19 21.80 27.38
C ASN A 301 12.30 20.78 26.69
N ASP A 302 11.18 20.42 27.30
CA ASP A 302 10.16 19.58 26.72
C ASP A 302 9.58 20.27 25.46
N GLU A 303 9.42 19.53 24.38
CA GLU A 303 8.71 19.98 23.18
C GLU A 303 7.23 19.66 23.32
N LYS A 304 6.37 20.66 23.15
CA LYS A 304 4.92 20.49 23.21
C LYS A 304 4.32 20.49 21.82
N VAL A 305 3.70 19.39 21.44
CA VAL A 305 2.98 19.24 20.19
C VAL A 305 1.48 19.20 20.50
N GLU A 306 0.72 20.08 19.88
CA GLU A 306 -0.73 20.13 20.03
C GLU A 306 -1.38 19.34 18.91
N VAL A 307 -2.17 18.33 19.28
CA VAL A 307 -2.92 17.48 18.35
C VAL A 307 -4.39 17.88 18.40
N LYS A 308 -4.93 18.29 17.27
CA LYS A 308 -6.36 18.59 17.14
C LYS A 308 -7.08 17.36 16.62
N VAL A 309 -7.96 16.80 17.43
CA VAL A 309 -8.86 15.71 17.02
C VAL A 309 -10.08 16.29 16.32
N GLY A 310 -10.50 15.71 15.20
CA GLY A 310 -11.70 16.11 14.46
C GLY A 310 -13.00 15.84 15.24
N GLU A 311 -14.08 16.50 14.84
CA GLU A 311 -15.41 16.19 15.38
C GLU A 311 -15.87 14.81 14.88
N SER A 312 -16.38 13.99 15.80
CA SER A 312 -16.86 12.63 15.51
C SER A 312 -15.77 11.70 14.93
N GLU A 313 -14.52 11.93 15.29
CA GLU A 313 -13.42 11.05 14.89
C GLU A 313 -13.56 9.68 15.57
N TYR A 314 -13.54 8.62 14.76
CA TYR A 314 -13.60 7.24 15.27
C TYR A 314 -12.39 6.88 16.14
N GLY A 315 -11.23 7.38 15.77
CA GLY A 315 -9.96 7.19 16.42
C GLY A 315 -8.82 7.62 15.52
N PHE A 316 -7.61 7.63 16.01
CA PHE A 316 -6.43 7.91 15.20
C PHE A 316 -5.20 7.17 15.72
N ALA A 317 -4.28 6.88 14.81
CA ALA A 317 -2.94 6.41 15.11
C ALA A 317 -1.94 7.56 14.92
N MET A 318 -0.98 7.68 15.82
CA MET A 318 0.10 8.65 15.73
C MET A 318 1.43 7.97 16.04
N GLU A 319 2.43 8.29 15.26
CA GLU A 319 3.77 7.73 15.39
C GLU A 319 4.77 8.81 15.76
N LEU A 320 5.57 8.57 16.78
CA LEU A 320 6.71 9.40 17.15
C LEU A 320 8.01 8.69 16.79
N TRP A 321 8.70 9.22 15.81
CA TRP A 321 9.99 8.72 15.35
C TRP A 321 11.14 9.54 15.90
N GLY A 322 12.16 8.87 16.44
CA GLY A 322 13.36 9.51 16.97
C GLY A 322 14.63 8.77 16.55
N LEU A 323 15.72 9.49 16.39
CA LEU A 323 17.01 8.90 16.00
C LEU A 323 17.73 8.28 17.21
N ALA A 324 18.24 7.07 17.04
CA ALA A 324 19.13 6.45 18.01
C ALA A 324 20.45 7.28 18.14
N PRO A 325 21.10 7.33 19.30
CA PRO A 325 20.79 6.59 20.54
C PRO A 325 19.84 7.32 21.49
N ASN A 326 19.14 8.37 21.04
CA ASN A 326 18.28 9.18 21.88
C ASN A 326 17.10 8.36 22.43
N ARG A 327 16.75 8.64 23.68
CA ARG A 327 15.55 8.08 24.31
C ARG A 327 14.56 9.19 24.57
N TYR A 328 13.33 8.98 24.13
CA TYR A 328 12.26 9.94 24.27
C TYR A 328 11.28 9.52 25.37
N TYR A 329 10.70 10.52 26.03
CA TYR A 329 9.60 10.37 26.97
C TYR A 329 8.40 11.06 26.36
N VAL A 330 7.24 10.45 26.50
CA VAL A 330 5.97 11.05 26.07
C VAL A 330 5.10 11.24 27.29
N ASP A 331 4.50 12.42 27.39
CA ASP A 331 3.44 12.71 28.37
C ASP A 331 2.26 13.29 27.57
N ILE A 332 1.10 12.65 27.66
CA ILE A 332 -0.08 13.05 26.90
C ILE A 332 -1.04 13.72 27.88
N GLU A 333 -1.45 14.93 27.55
CA GLU A 333 -2.42 15.71 28.33
C GLU A 333 -3.72 15.81 27.51
N SER A 334 -4.83 15.42 28.14
CA SER A 334 -6.16 15.55 27.53
C SER A 334 -6.67 17.00 27.62
N PRO A 335 -7.68 17.40 26.84
CA PRO A 335 -8.30 18.72 26.93
C PRO A 335 -8.80 19.09 28.35
N SER A 336 -9.21 18.12 29.17
CA SER A 336 -9.61 18.33 30.55
C SER A 336 -8.45 18.46 31.54
N GLY A 337 -7.19 18.30 31.08
CA GLY A 337 -6.00 18.37 31.89
C GLY A 337 -5.60 17.04 32.56
N GLN A 338 -6.24 15.92 32.24
CA GLN A 338 -5.77 14.60 32.66
C GLN A 338 -4.45 14.28 31.97
N LYS A 339 -3.49 13.71 32.68
CA LYS A 339 -2.15 13.38 32.16
C LYS A 339 -1.86 11.89 32.26
N THR A 340 -1.15 11.38 31.28
CA THR A 340 -0.62 10.00 31.34
C THR A 340 0.54 9.86 32.33
N GLY A 341 1.20 10.96 32.67
CA GLY A 341 2.52 10.98 33.25
C GLY A 341 3.57 10.54 32.25
N ARG A 342 4.83 10.72 32.57
CA ARG A 342 5.95 10.37 31.69
C ARG A 342 5.94 8.88 31.38
N ILE A 343 5.80 8.57 30.10
CA ILE A 343 5.88 7.24 29.55
C ILE A 343 7.24 7.14 28.88
N GLN A 344 8.10 6.27 29.38
CA GLN A 344 9.45 6.09 28.86
C GLN A 344 9.46 5.00 27.79
N GLY A 345 10.04 5.28 26.63
CA GLY A 345 10.37 4.27 25.65
C GLY A 345 11.34 3.23 26.23
N GLY A 346 11.00 1.95 26.11
CA GLY A 346 11.84 0.81 26.50
C GLY A 346 12.23 -0.03 25.30
N LEU A 347 12.79 -1.19 25.54
CA LEU A 347 13.14 -2.14 24.48
C LEU A 347 11.90 -2.69 23.75
N SER A 348 10.82 -2.88 24.48
CA SER A 348 9.48 -3.16 23.99
C SER A 348 8.49 -3.02 25.14
N GLY A 349 7.25 -2.65 24.86
CA GLY A 349 6.20 -2.58 25.86
C GLY A 349 4.93 -1.92 25.36
N GLN A 350 3.87 -2.18 26.08
CA GLN A 350 2.55 -1.61 25.80
C GLN A 350 1.97 -1.04 27.10
N ARG A 351 1.39 0.14 27.02
CA ARG A 351 0.72 0.81 28.15
C ARG A 351 -0.68 1.25 27.73
N TYR A 352 -1.64 0.96 28.58
CA TYR A 352 -3.03 1.37 28.43
C TYR A 352 -3.32 2.54 29.38
N VAL A 353 -3.94 3.59 28.86
CA VAL A 353 -4.40 4.75 29.63
C VAL A 353 -5.82 5.10 29.16
N THR A 354 -6.68 5.48 30.10
CA THR A 354 -8.04 5.92 29.80
C THR A 354 -8.25 7.33 30.33
N PHE A 355 -8.61 8.26 29.48
CA PHE A 355 -9.11 9.57 29.84
C PHE A 355 -10.61 9.49 30.07
N LEU A 356 -11.02 9.56 31.33
CA LEU A 356 -12.41 9.27 31.71
C LEU A 356 -13.40 10.33 31.24
N LEU A 357 -13.00 11.60 31.23
CA LEU A 357 -13.88 12.69 30.81
C LEU A 357 -14.07 12.72 29.30
N GLU A 358 -13.02 12.47 28.55
CA GLU A 358 -13.03 12.39 27.10
C GLU A 358 -13.51 11.02 26.59
N LYS A 359 -13.72 10.04 27.47
CA LYS A 359 -14.04 8.65 27.11
C LYS A 359 -13.05 8.06 26.10
N THR A 360 -11.80 8.48 26.17
CA THR A 360 -10.76 8.08 25.21
C THR A 360 -9.84 7.04 25.83
N ARG A 361 -9.66 5.94 25.12
CA ARG A 361 -8.69 4.89 25.45
C ARG A 361 -7.44 5.08 24.61
N LEU A 362 -6.31 5.23 25.26
CA LEU A 362 -5.00 5.30 24.64
C LEU A 362 -4.29 3.96 24.76
N ILE A 363 -3.66 3.54 23.66
CA ILE A 363 -2.71 2.44 23.66
C ILE A 363 -1.38 3.02 23.18
N VAL A 364 -0.36 2.94 24.04
CA VAL A 364 0.98 3.44 23.75
C VAL A 364 1.90 2.24 23.64
N GLU A 365 2.51 2.06 22.49
CA GLU A 365 3.44 0.97 22.19
C GLU A 365 4.82 1.52 21.87
N TYR A 366 5.86 0.81 22.30
CA TYR A 366 7.24 1.16 22.07
C TYR A 366 7.95 0.06 21.32
N PHE A 367 8.69 0.48 20.32
CA PHE A 367 9.53 -0.42 19.55
C PHE A 367 10.90 0.20 19.36
N THR A 368 11.94 -0.64 19.33
CA THR A 368 13.28 -0.25 18.91
C THR A 368 13.54 -1.00 17.60
N VAL A 369 13.73 -0.27 16.53
CA VAL A 369 14.09 -0.82 15.23
C VAL A 369 15.51 -0.40 14.93
N ASP A 370 16.45 -1.31 14.93
CA ASP A 370 17.91 -1.19 14.67
C ASP A 370 18.57 0.14 15.02
N THR A 371 18.31 1.20 14.28
CA THR A 371 18.93 2.52 14.46
C THR A 371 17.94 3.63 14.82
N VAL A 372 16.65 3.33 14.96
CA VAL A 372 15.60 4.32 15.20
C VAL A 372 14.73 3.90 16.39
N SER A 373 14.54 4.81 17.36
CA SER A 373 13.57 4.61 18.44
C SER A 373 12.21 5.10 18.01
N TYR A 374 11.18 4.31 18.29
CA TYR A 374 9.84 4.59 17.84
C TYR A 374 8.80 4.39 18.94
N THR A 375 7.84 5.29 19.00
CA THR A 375 6.67 5.21 19.90
C THR A 375 5.40 5.34 19.09
N HIS A 376 4.54 4.33 19.15
CA HIS A 376 3.23 4.35 18.52
C HIS A 376 2.15 4.69 19.55
N LEU A 377 1.34 5.68 19.22
CA LEU A 377 0.22 6.13 20.03
C LEU A 377 -1.08 5.89 19.26
N ARG A 378 -2.05 5.31 19.92
CA ARG A 378 -3.40 5.14 19.39
C ARG A 378 -4.41 5.67 20.40
N ALA A 379 -5.37 6.41 19.91
CA ALA A 379 -6.48 6.91 20.69
C ALA A 379 -7.80 6.42 20.09
N HIS A 380 -8.62 5.77 20.90
CA HIS A 380 -9.96 5.34 20.55
C HIS A 380 -10.98 6.00 21.45
N GLU A 381 -12.08 6.51 20.90
CA GLU A 381 -13.26 6.80 21.71
C GLU A 381 -13.86 5.47 22.20
N THR A 382 -14.09 5.39 23.51
CA THR A 382 -14.88 4.30 24.08
C THR A 382 -16.33 4.74 24.09
N SER A 383 -17.14 4.22 23.21
CA SER A 383 -18.61 4.35 23.22
C SER A 383 -19.22 3.83 24.51
#